data_f71a8d1318969b7b9876f2b827c553e0
#
_entry.id   f71a8d1318969b7b9876f2b827c553e0
#
_cell.length_a   1.000
_cell.length_b   1.000
_cell.length_c   1.000
_cell.angle_alpha   90.00
_cell.angle_beta   90.00
_cell.angle_gamma   90.00
#
_symmetry.space_group_name_H-M   'P 1'
#
loop_
_entity.id
_entity.type
_entity.pdbx_description
1 polymer ?
#
loop_
_entity_poly.entity_id
_entity_poly.type
_entity_poly.pdbx_seq_one_letter_code
_entity_poly.pdbx_strand_id
1 'polypeptide(L)'
;MTLKAAIYARYSSDLQSIRSIEDQTALCRQHLEQKSWTETVVYSDRAISGGAMVTRPGIQELIRGAANGQFNVVVAEALDRISRDQADTATIYKILAFHGVSIVTLSEGEVDSMHVGFKGVMNEMFLRDLAKKTRRGQTGVVNSGRSAGGHCYGYDIVPGEQNGILTINDEEAETIRRIMRLFVEGKSPRSIASMLNQEGVAAPRGSDWRASTINGQVHAGNGILNNELYIGRRI
;
A
#
# COMPACT_ATOMS: atom_id res chain seq x y z
N MET A 1 -10.11 -27.37 33.11
CA MET A 1 -11.02 -27.29 31.95
C MET A 1 -10.21 -27.11 30.72
N THR A 2 -10.42 -27.88 29.67
CA THR A 2 -9.72 -27.76 28.40
C THR A 2 -10.24 -26.51 27.68
N LEU A 3 -9.35 -25.62 27.22
CA LEU A 3 -9.77 -24.42 26.51
C LEU A 3 -10.31 -24.80 25.12
N LYS A 4 -11.39 -24.15 24.73
CA LYS A 4 -11.96 -24.22 23.38
C LYS A 4 -11.30 -23.16 22.52
N ALA A 5 -10.67 -23.55 21.42
CA ALA A 5 -9.89 -22.67 20.57
C ALA A 5 -10.52 -22.50 19.19
N ALA A 6 -10.58 -21.26 18.72
CA ALA A 6 -10.80 -20.94 17.32
C ALA A 6 -9.45 -20.62 16.65
N ILE A 7 -9.22 -21.09 15.44
CA ILE A 7 -8.05 -20.71 14.62
C ILE A 7 -8.47 -19.61 13.66
N TYR A 8 -7.58 -18.61 13.50
CA TYR A 8 -7.74 -17.58 12.49
C TYR A 8 -6.51 -17.51 11.59
N ALA A 9 -6.75 -17.56 10.26
CA ALA A 9 -5.68 -17.51 9.25
C ALA A 9 -6.03 -16.52 8.12
N ARG A 10 -5.01 -15.85 7.53
CA ARG A 10 -5.21 -14.86 6.46
C ARG A 10 -4.01 -14.75 5.53
N TYR A 11 -4.27 -14.51 4.25
CA TYR A 11 -3.28 -14.00 3.31
C TYR A 11 -3.78 -12.73 2.59
N SER A 12 -2.84 -11.88 2.11
CA SER A 12 -3.14 -10.53 1.64
C SER A 12 -2.93 -10.28 0.14
N SER A 13 -2.45 -11.26 -0.64
CA SER A 13 -2.18 -11.06 -2.07
C SER A 13 -2.49 -12.31 -2.89
N ASP A 14 -2.92 -12.12 -4.14
CA ASP A 14 -3.21 -13.18 -5.10
C ASP A 14 -1.98 -14.06 -5.45
N LEU A 15 -0.77 -13.59 -5.10
CA LEU A 15 0.49 -14.34 -5.24
C LEU A 15 0.73 -15.34 -4.11
N GLN A 16 -0.02 -15.24 -2.99
CA GLN A 16 0.02 -16.20 -1.89
C GLN A 16 -1.14 -17.19 -2.08
N SER A 17 -0.81 -18.46 -2.20
CA SER A 17 -1.76 -19.54 -2.50
C SER A 17 -2.63 -19.93 -1.30
N ILE A 18 -3.70 -20.70 -1.57
CA ILE A 18 -4.52 -21.41 -0.57
C ILE A 18 -3.65 -22.21 0.42
N ARG A 19 -2.51 -22.73 -0.02
CA ARG A 19 -1.49 -23.40 0.83
C ARG A 19 -1.06 -22.55 2.02
N SER A 20 -0.99 -21.23 1.88
CA SER A 20 -0.62 -20.33 2.99
C SER A 20 -1.62 -20.36 4.15
N ILE A 21 -2.93 -20.56 3.91
CA ILE A 21 -3.91 -20.74 4.99
C ILE A 21 -3.80 -22.13 5.62
N GLU A 22 -3.62 -23.15 4.78
CA GLU A 22 -3.44 -24.53 5.24
C GLU A 22 -2.21 -24.66 6.12
N ASP A 23 -1.07 -24.08 5.70
CA ASP A 23 0.18 -24.06 6.48
C ASP A 23 0.00 -23.34 7.83
N GLN A 24 -0.62 -22.14 7.84
CA GLN A 24 -0.90 -21.40 9.07
C GLN A 24 -1.81 -22.20 10.00
N THR A 25 -2.86 -22.82 9.45
CA THR A 25 -3.80 -23.63 10.21
C THR A 25 -3.13 -24.88 10.79
N ALA A 26 -2.25 -25.55 10.03
CA ALA A 26 -1.50 -26.71 10.49
C ALA A 26 -0.58 -26.35 11.66
N LEU A 27 0.15 -25.22 11.58
CA LEU A 27 0.99 -24.72 12.67
C LEU A 27 0.17 -24.42 13.93
N CYS A 28 -0.97 -23.77 13.76
CA CYS A 28 -1.88 -23.50 14.88
C CYS A 28 -2.40 -24.79 15.51
N ARG A 29 -2.80 -25.81 14.72
CA ARG A 29 -3.22 -27.14 15.24
C ARG A 29 -2.14 -27.81 16.06
N GLN A 30 -0.91 -27.81 15.56
CA GLN A 30 0.22 -28.35 16.31
C GLN A 30 0.39 -27.67 17.68
N HIS A 31 0.20 -26.36 17.74
CA HIS A 31 0.21 -25.61 19.01
C HIS A 31 -0.95 -26.02 19.93
N LEU A 32 -2.18 -26.19 19.39
CA LEU A 32 -3.31 -26.65 20.18
C LEU A 32 -3.09 -28.04 20.79
N GLU A 33 -2.51 -28.96 20.01
CA GLU A 33 -2.14 -30.30 20.49
C GLU A 33 -1.14 -30.24 21.64
N GLN A 34 -0.07 -29.43 21.51
CA GLN A 34 0.93 -29.24 22.56
C GLN A 34 0.31 -28.68 23.86
N LYS A 35 -0.71 -27.82 23.73
CA LYS A 35 -1.40 -27.20 24.86
C LYS A 35 -2.59 -28.04 25.38
N SER A 36 -2.92 -29.13 24.71
CA SER A 36 -4.13 -29.92 24.99
C SER A 36 -5.43 -29.09 24.90
N TRP A 37 -5.50 -28.17 23.96
CA TRP A 37 -6.69 -27.36 23.68
C TRP A 37 -7.53 -27.99 22.61
N THR A 38 -8.86 -27.77 22.65
CA THR A 38 -9.79 -28.35 21.69
C THR A 38 -10.08 -27.34 20.57
N GLU A 39 -9.76 -27.71 19.32
CA GLU A 39 -10.20 -26.94 18.14
C GLU A 39 -11.71 -26.97 18.02
N THR A 40 -12.35 -25.82 17.87
CA THR A 40 -13.81 -25.71 17.65
C THR A 40 -14.16 -25.29 16.24
N VAL A 41 -13.41 -24.32 15.68
CA VAL A 41 -13.70 -23.72 14.38
C VAL A 41 -12.47 -23.05 13.80
N VAL A 42 -12.38 -22.99 12.46
CA VAL A 42 -11.37 -22.26 11.72
C VAL A 42 -12.05 -21.14 10.92
N TYR A 43 -11.61 -19.91 11.15
CA TYR A 43 -11.99 -18.72 10.37
C TYR A 43 -10.88 -18.30 9.45
N SER A 44 -11.22 -17.82 8.25
CA SER A 44 -10.19 -17.34 7.32
C SER A 44 -10.67 -16.21 6.43
N ASP A 45 -9.75 -15.30 6.09
CA ASP A 45 -9.93 -14.27 5.06
C ASP A 45 -8.92 -14.47 3.93
N ARG A 46 -9.43 -14.63 2.70
CA ARG A 46 -8.64 -14.91 1.50
C ARG A 46 -8.52 -13.68 0.62
N ALA A 47 -7.31 -13.40 0.13
CA ALA A 47 -7.04 -12.34 -0.84
C ALA A 47 -7.57 -10.94 -0.45
N ILE A 48 -7.78 -10.68 0.83
CA ILE A 48 -8.22 -9.39 1.34
C ILE A 48 -7.00 -8.68 1.90
N SER A 49 -6.62 -7.56 1.28
CA SER A 49 -5.60 -6.66 1.85
C SER A 49 -6.03 -6.26 3.26
N GLY A 50 -5.07 -6.01 4.16
CA GLY A 50 -5.35 -5.67 5.57
C GLY A 50 -6.16 -4.38 5.77
N GLY A 51 -7.04 -4.04 4.82
CA GLY A 51 -8.02 -2.98 4.88
C GLY A 51 -9.09 -3.22 5.95
N ALA A 52 -9.97 -2.26 6.10
CA ALA A 52 -10.91 -2.13 7.20
C ALA A 52 -11.58 -3.46 7.60
N MET A 53 -11.70 -3.68 8.90
CA MET A 53 -12.36 -4.84 9.54
C MET A 53 -13.74 -5.16 8.92
N VAL A 54 -14.45 -4.12 8.44
CA VAL A 54 -15.79 -4.21 7.83
C VAL A 54 -15.81 -5.07 6.55
N THR A 55 -14.72 -5.14 5.82
CA THR A 55 -14.63 -5.88 4.54
C THR A 55 -14.13 -7.32 4.70
N ARG A 56 -13.97 -7.81 5.94
CA ARG A 56 -13.35 -9.10 6.26
C ARG A 56 -14.40 -10.06 6.90
N PRO A 57 -15.04 -10.92 6.07
CA PRO A 57 -16.08 -11.83 6.55
C PRO A 57 -15.61 -12.77 7.66
N GLY A 58 -14.38 -13.32 7.55
CA GLY A 58 -13.82 -14.23 8.53
C GLY A 58 -13.63 -13.59 9.91
N ILE A 59 -13.17 -12.33 9.98
CA ILE A 59 -13.09 -11.58 11.25
C ILE A 59 -14.49 -11.32 11.82
N GLN A 60 -15.46 -11.00 10.98
CA GLN A 60 -16.82 -10.74 11.45
C GLN A 60 -17.47 -12.00 12.01
N GLU A 61 -17.25 -13.15 11.36
CA GLU A 61 -17.72 -14.45 11.87
C GLU A 61 -17.01 -14.84 13.16
N LEU A 62 -15.69 -14.60 13.26
CA LEU A 62 -14.94 -14.79 14.51
C LEU A 62 -15.55 -13.99 15.67
N ILE A 63 -15.84 -12.70 15.45
CA ILE A 63 -16.46 -11.85 16.47
C ILE A 63 -17.86 -12.37 16.88
N ARG A 64 -18.66 -12.80 15.91
CA ARG A 64 -19.97 -13.42 16.19
C ARG A 64 -19.83 -14.72 16.98
N GLY A 65 -18.85 -15.56 16.64
CA GLY A 65 -18.55 -16.80 17.36
C GLY A 65 -18.13 -16.53 18.81
N ALA A 66 -17.32 -15.50 19.06
CA ALA A 66 -16.94 -15.05 20.39
C ALA A 66 -18.16 -14.58 21.20
N ALA A 67 -19.02 -13.76 20.60
CA ALA A 67 -20.25 -13.28 21.23
C ALA A 67 -21.22 -14.44 21.62
N ASN A 68 -21.20 -15.52 20.85
CA ASN A 68 -22.00 -16.72 21.09
C ASN A 68 -21.33 -17.73 22.06
N GLY A 69 -20.13 -17.41 22.59
CA GLY A 69 -19.41 -18.28 23.53
C GLY A 69 -18.91 -19.60 22.94
N GLN A 70 -18.65 -19.65 21.63
CA GLN A 70 -18.23 -20.87 20.94
C GLN A 70 -16.80 -21.30 21.31
N PHE A 71 -15.95 -20.39 21.73
CA PHE A 71 -14.56 -20.62 22.11
C PHE A 71 -14.10 -19.61 23.18
N ASN A 72 -12.97 -19.91 23.85
CA ASN A 72 -12.40 -19.08 24.90
C ASN A 72 -11.09 -18.44 24.48
N VAL A 73 -10.47 -18.94 23.40
CA VAL A 73 -9.20 -18.45 22.88
C VAL A 73 -9.21 -18.44 21.35
N VAL A 74 -8.61 -17.39 20.76
CA VAL A 74 -8.33 -17.31 19.34
C VAL A 74 -6.84 -17.55 19.14
N VAL A 75 -6.48 -18.47 18.25
CA VAL A 75 -5.09 -18.78 17.91
C VAL A 75 -4.80 -18.36 16.47
N ALA A 76 -3.71 -17.64 16.28
CA ALA A 76 -3.21 -17.22 14.97
C ALA A 76 -1.67 -17.37 14.90
N GLU A 77 -1.10 -17.42 13.70
CA GLU A 77 0.35 -17.49 13.51
C GLU A 77 1.06 -16.28 14.14
N ALA A 78 0.56 -15.08 13.86
CA ALA A 78 1.08 -13.82 14.37
C ALA A 78 -0.04 -12.77 14.44
N LEU A 79 0.17 -11.71 15.21
CA LEU A 79 -0.82 -10.65 15.39
C LEU A 79 -1.17 -9.92 14.09
N ASP A 80 -0.23 -9.85 13.13
CA ASP A 80 -0.46 -9.26 11.81
C ASP A 80 -1.37 -10.10 10.89
N ARG A 81 -1.64 -11.36 11.24
CA ARG A 81 -2.70 -12.17 10.61
C ARG A 81 -4.07 -11.67 11.06
N ILE A 82 -4.21 -11.28 12.30
CA ILE A 82 -5.47 -10.69 12.81
C ILE A 82 -5.71 -9.33 12.17
N SER A 83 -4.77 -8.38 12.26
CA SER A 83 -4.78 -7.16 11.46
C SER A 83 -3.38 -6.55 11.34
N ARG A 84 -3.13 -5.84 10.20
CA ARG A 84 -1.95 -4.98 10.03
C ARG A 84 -2.23 -3.56 10.48
N ASP A 85 -3.49 -3.18 10.55
CA ASP A 85 -3.92 -1.89 11.05
C ASP A 85 -3.99 -1.90 12.57
N GLN A 86 -3.42 -0.87 13.20
CA GLN A 86 -3.36 -0.77 14.67
C GLN A 86 -4.73 -0.55 15.29
N ALA A 87 -5.55 0.30 14.67
CA ALA A 87 -6.88 0.62 15.19
C ALA A 87 -7.81 -0.61 15.12
N ASP A 88 -7.76 -1.33 14.01
CA ASP A 88 -8.48 -2.60 13.86
C ASP A 88 -8.01 -3.65 14.87
N THR A 89 -6.69 -3.82 15.05
CA THR A 89 -6.12 -4.76 16.02
C THR A 89 -6.61 -4.45 17.44
N ALA A 90 -6.54 -3.17 17.84
CA ALA A 90 -7.00 -2.73 19.15
C ALA A 90 -8.53 -2.92 19.33
N THR A 91 -9.30 -2.69 18.27
CA THR A 91 -10.74 -2.87 18.29
C THR A 91 -11.11 -4.34 18.43
N ILE A 92 -10.52 -5.23 17.62
CA ILE A 92 -10.74 -6.67 17.69
C ILE A 92 -10.35 -7.21 19.07
N TYR A 93 -9.16 -6.81 19.59
CA TYR A 93 -8.72 -7.19 20.92
C TYR A 93 -9.74 -6.81 21.99
N LYS A 94 -10.25 -5.56 22.00
CA LYS A 94 -11.24 -5.10 22.97
C LYS A 94 -12.55 -5.86 22.87
N ILE A 95 -13.03 -6.15 21.66
CA ILE A 95 -14.27 -6.90 21.45
C ILE A 95 -14.11 -8.34 21.97
N LEU A 96 -13.00 -9.03 21.63
CA LEU A 96 -12.75 -10.38 22.09
C LEU A 96 -12.60 -10.44 23.63
N ALA A 97 -11.83 -9.52 24.20
CA ALA A 97 -11.67 -9.40 25.66
C ALA A 97 -13.00 -9.14 26.37
N PHE A 98 -13.88 -8.32 25.80
CA PHE A 98 -15.25 -8.09 26.33
C PHE A 98 -16.08 -9.38 26.40
N HIS A 99 -15.89 -10.29 25.44
CA HIS A 99 -16.55 -11.59 25.44
C HIS A 99 -15.77 -12.68 26.22
N GLY A 100 -14.72 -12.31 26.96
CA GLY A 100 -13.90 -13.25 27.73
C GLY A 100 -13.03 -14.17 26.87
N VAL A 101 -12.72 -13.77 25.65
CA VAL A 101 -11.89 -14.53 24.71
C VAL A 101 -10.49 -13.92 24.67
N SER A 102 -9.45 -14.73 24.97
CA SER A 102 -8.07 -14.33 24.83
C SER A 102 -7.55 -14.54 23.39
N ILE A 103 -6.48 -13.80 23.04
CA ILE A 103 -5.76 -13.99 21.78
C ILE A 103 -4.39 -14.60 22.11
N VAL A 104 -4.05 -15.65 21.41
CA VAL A 104 -2.73 -16.29 21.48
C VAL A 104 -2.15 -16.37 20.07
N THR A 105 -0.91 -15.96 19.90
CA THR A 105 -0.21 -16.11 18.62
C THR A 105 1.01 -17.01 18.81
N LEU A 106 1.44 -17.64 17.72
CA LEU A 106 2.64 -18.48 17.77
C LEU A 106 3.91 -17.65 17.92
N SER A 107 3.89 -16.42 17.37
CA SER A 107 5.04 -15.52 17.35
C SER A 107 5.20 -14.73 18.66
N GLU A 108 4.09 -14.22 19.21
CA GLU A 108 4.12 -13.30 20.37
C GLU A 108 3.66 -13.97 21.67
N GLY A 109 3.04 -15.16 21.62
CA GLY A 109 2.41 -15.81 22.76
C GLY A 109 1.03 -15.23 23.09
N GLU A 110 0.69 -15.15 24.37
CA GLU A 110 -0.56 -14.53 24.83
C GLU A 110 -0.51 -13.01 24.60
N VAL A 111 -1.49 -12.49 23.89
CA VAL A 111 -1.58 -11.09 23.51
C VAL A 111 -2.35 -10.31 24.56
N ASP A 112 -1.70 -9.32 25.16
CA ASP A 112 -2.30 -8.38 26.09
C ASP A 112 -2.42 -6.96 25.50
N SER A 113 -2.97 -6.03 26.25
CA SER A 113 -3.11 -4.63 25.85
C SER A 113 -1.77 -3.94 25.59
N MET A 114 -0.70 -4.36 26.26
CA MET A 114 0.65 -3.82 26.08
C MET A 114 1.21 -4.26 24.73
N HIS A 115 1.06 -5.54 24.36
CA HIS A 115 1.47 -6.06 23.05
C HIS A 115 0.78 -5.29 21.90
N VAL A 116 -0.52 -5.05 22.02
CA VAL A 116 -1.31 -4.30 21.01
C VAL A 116 -0.80 -2.85 20.90
N GLY A 117 -0.60 -2.18 22.03
CA GLY A 117 -0.09 -0.81 22.07
C GLY A 117 1.34 -0.67 21.54
N PHE A 118 2.24 -1.54 21.97
CA PHE A 118 3.66 -1.49 21.62
C PHE A 118 3.87 -1.80 20.13
N LYS A 119 3.18 -2.81 19.58
CA LYS A 119 3.27 -3.15 18.15
C LYS A 119 2.84 -1.97 17.26
N GLY A 120 1.83 -1.21 17.67
CA GLY A 120 1.41 0.00 16.98
C GLY A 120 2.50 1.07 16.92
N VAL A 121 3.12 1.35 18.06
CA VAL A 121 4.22 2.33 18.15
C VAL A 121 5.42 1.88 17.31
N MET A 122 5.78 0.60 17.38
CA MET A 122 6.87 0.03 16.58
C MET A 122 6.61 0.13 15.08
N ASN A 123 5.39 -0.16 14.62
CA ASN A 123 5.02 -0.01 13.22
C ASN A 123 5.11 1.45 12.75
N GLU A 124 4.63 2.40 13.56
CA GLU A 124 4.74 3.82 13.23
C GLU A 124 6.21 4.27 13.13
N MET A 125 7.05 3.87 14.09
CA MET A 125 8.48 4.14 14.05
C MET A 125 9.14 3.55 12.81
N PHE A 126 8.82 2.29 12.47
CA PHE A 126 9.34 1.64 11.26
C PHE A 126 8.94 2.38 9.99
N LEU A 127 7.68 2.79 9.85
CA LEU A 127 7.21 3.55 8.69
C LEU A 127 7.88 4.93 8.59
N ARG A 128 8.07 5.61 9.71
CA ARG A 128 8.82 6.87 9.76
C ARG A 128 10.28 6.71 9.31
N ASP A 129 10.94 5.66 9.79
CA ASP A 129 12.33 5.37 9.42
C ASP A 129 12.45 4.96 7.96
N LEU A 130 11.50 4.16 7.44
CA LEU A 130 11.42 3.81 6.02
C LEU A 130 11.23 5.05 5.15
N ALA A 131 10.31 5.95 5.53
CA ALA A 131 10.10 7.21 4.82
C ALA A 131 11.35 8.09 4.81
N LYS A 132 12.07 8.21 5.94
CA LYS A 132 13.34 8.94 6.03
C LYS A 132 14.41 8.32 5.14
N LYS A 133 14.57 6.99 5.15
CA LYS A 133 15.53 6.26 4.31
C LYS A 133 15.21 6.42 2.83
N THR A 134 13.95 6.28 2.45
CA THR A 134 13.49 6.47 1.07
C THR A 134 13.74 7.89 0.59
N ARG A 135 13.36 8.89 1.39
CA ARG A 135 13.62 10.30 1.06
C ARG A 135 15.12 10.61 0.91
N ARG A 136 15.94 10.11 1.85
CA ARG A 136 17.40 10.23 1.76
C ARG A 136 17.95 9.58 0.49
N GLY A 137 17.47 8.40 0.13
CA GLY A 137 17.85 7.71 -1.10
C GLY A 137 17.48 8.53 -2.34
N GLN A 138 16.24 9.03 -2.40
CA GLN A 138 15.79 9.91 -3.50
C GLN A 138 16.62 11.20 -3.59
N THR A 139 16.90 11.86 -2.46
CA THR A 139 17.76 13.06 -2.43
C THR A 139 19.16 12.73 -2.94
N GLY A 140 19.75 11.58 -2.56
CA GLY A 140 21.05 11.15 -3.06
C GLY A 140 21.06 10.94 -4.57
N VAL A 141 20.00 10.35 -5.14
CA VAL A 141 19.82 10.17 -6.58
C VAL A 141 19.74 11.53 -7.29
N VAL A 142 18.90 12.45 -6.79
CA VAL A 142 18.75 13.80 -7.35
C VAL A 142 20.08 14.59 -7.30
N ASN A 143 20.79 14.54 -6.16
CA ASN A 143 22.09 15.21 -6.00
C ASN A 143 23.18 14.65 -6.93
N SER A 144 23.04 13.39 -7.34
CA SER A 144 23.92 12.79 -8.37
C SER A 144 23.53 13.15 -9.81
N GLY A 145 22.58 14.06 -10.00
CA GLY A 145 22.09 14.47 -11.33
C GLY A 145 21.16 13.47 -12.00
N ARG A 146 20.62 12.48 -11.25
CA ARG A 146 19.73 11.45 -11.77
C ARG A 146 18.27 11.73 -11.40
N SER A 147 17.33 11.15 -12.13
CA SER A 147 15.91 11.20 -11.79
C SER A 147 15.57 10.17 -10.72
N ALA A 148 14.97 10.60 -9.61
CA ALA A 148 14.39 9.74 -8.60
C ALA A 148 12.89 9.49 -8.85
N GLY A 149 12.31 10.09 -9.90
CA GLY A 149 10.91 10.00 -10.26
C GLY A 149 10.66 9.11 -11.48
N GLY A 150 9.38 9.01 -11.84
CA GLY A 150 8.94 8.31 -13.05
C GLY A 150 9.25 9.07 -14.34
N HIS A 151 8.71 8.55 -15.45
CA HIS A 151 8.82 9.13 -16.79
C HIS A 151 8.28 10.57 -16.82
N CYS A 152 9.08 11.49 -17.38
CA CYS A 152 8.69 12.86 -17.66
C CYS A 152 8.56 13.01 -19.18
N TYR A 153 7.43 13.47 -19.68
CA TYR A 153 7.20 13.70 -21.10
C TYR A 153 8.27 14.63 -21.67
N GLY A 154 8.82 14.32 -22.83
CA GLY A 154 9.95 15.01 -23.43
C GLY A 154 11.32 14.47 -23.06
N TYR A 155 11.39 13.47 -22.19
CA TYR A 155 12.63 12.83 -21.78
C TYR A 155 12.49 11.32 -21.71
N ASP A 156 13.51 10.61 -22.15
CA ASP A 156 13.68 9.16 -21.98
C ASP A 156 14.63 8.87 -20.81
N ILE A 157 14.41 7.75 -20.13
CA ILE A 157 15.30 7.29 -19.07
C ILE A 157 16.29 6.31 -19.67
N VAL A 158 17.57 6.59 -19.53
CA VAL A 158 18.64 5.66 -19.97
C VAL A 158 18.61 4.41 -19.08
N PRO A 159 18.44 3.20 -19.65
CA PRO A 159 18.43 1.96 -18.88
C PRO A 159 19.86 1.54 -18.44
N GLY A 160 19.94 0.61 -17.48
CA GLY A 160 21.18 0.00 -17.04
C GLY A 160 21.93 0.76 -15.96
N GLU A 161 23.26 0.72 -15.98
CA GLU A 161 24.13 1.37 -14.97
C GLU A 161 23.95 2.87 -14.85
N GLN A 162 23.49 3.50 -15.93
CA GLN A 162 23.17 4.92 -15.99
C GLN A 162 21.69 5.20 -15.64
N ASN A 163 21.02 4.28 -14.98
CA ASN A 163 19.61 4.40 -14.65
C ASN A 163 19.31 5.73 -13.95
N GLY A 164 18.26 6.42 -14.43
CA GLY A 164 17.85 7.73 -13.92
C GLY A 164 18.52 8.92 -14.61
N ILE A 165 19.46 8.74 -15.56
CA ILE A 165 19.88 9.80 -16.47
C ILE A 165 18.76 10.02 -17.49
N LEU A 166 18.42 11.30 -17.70
CA LEU A 166 17.42 11.71 -18.67
C LEU A 166 18.10 12.14 -19.97
N THR A 167 17.64 11.62 -21.10
CA THR A 167 17.98 12.09 -22.45
C THR A 167 16.76 12.74 -23.07
N ILE A 168 16.96 13.71 -23.93
CA ILE A 168 15.86 14.40 -24.61
C ILE A 168 15.25 13.44 -25.63
N ASN A 169 13.92 13.31 -25.58
CA ASN A 169 13.11 12.69 -26.63
C ASN A 169 12.70 13.82 -27.58
N ASP A 170 13.31 13.86 -28.78
CA ASP A 170 13.17 14.98 -29.70
C ASP A 170 11.73 15.20 -30.19
N GLU A 171 10.96 14.13 -30.40
CA GLU A 171 9.58 14.20 -30.84
C GLU A 171 8.67 14.80 -29.75
N GLU A 172 8.77 14.29 -28.53
CA GLU A 172 8.02 14.81 -27.38
C GLU A 172 8.48 16.24 -27.02
N ALA A 173 9.77 16.54 -27.14
CA ALA A 173 10.33 17.86 -26.86
C ALA A 173 9.79 18.91 -27.86
N GLU A 174 9.61 18.57 -29.14
CA GLU A 174 9.01 19.50 -30.11
C GLU A 174 7.53 19.75 -29.81
N THR A 175 6.82 18.72 -29.35
CA THR A 175 5.44 18.89 -28.86
C THR A 175 5.38 19.85 -27.66
N ILE A 176 6.32 19.75 -26.70
CA ILE A 176 6.39 20.68 -25.56
C ILE A 176 6.67 22.10 -26.04
N ARG A 177 7.64 22.30 -26.94
CA ARG A 177 7.95 23.64 -27.50
C ARG A 177 6.74 24.22 -28.21
N ARG A 178 6.00 23.41 -28.94
CA ARG A 178 4.76 23.81 -29.60
C ARG A 178 3.68 24.24 -28.61
N ILE A 179 3.46 23.45 -27.52
CA ILE A 179 2.52 23.81 -26.45
C ILE A 179 2.89 25.17 -25.85
N MET A 180 4.18 25.40 -25.54
CA MET A 180 4.68 26.65 -24.98
C MET A 180 4.42 27.84 -25.93
N ARG A 181 4.73 27.69 -27.25
CA ARG A 181 4.47 28.71 -28.26
C ARG A 181 2.98 29.07 -28.34
N LEU A 182 2.10 28.07 -28.47
CA LEU A 182 0.67 28.28 -28.56
C LEU A 182 0.10 28.97 -27.31
N PHE A 183 0.65 28.64 -26.14
CA PHE A 183 0.25 29.29 -24.89
C PHE A 183 0.66 30.78 -24.85
N VAL A 184 1.88 31.10 -25.27
CA VAL A 184 2.36 32.49 -25.38
C VAL A 184 1.56 33.30 -26.39
N GLU A 185 1.10 32.66 -27.48
CA GLU A 185 0.18 33.23 -28.48
C GLU A 185 -1.24 33.46 -27.93
N GLY A 186 -1.51 33.11 -26.65
CA GLY A 186 -2.79 33.35 -25.99
C GLY A 186 -3.82 32.23 -26.15
N LYS A 187 -3.45 31.05 -26.67
CA LYS A 187 -4.39 29.90 -26.71
C LYS A 187 -4.56 29.29 -25.32
N SER A 188 -5.81 28.97 -24.99
CA SER A 188 -6.09 28.33 -23.70
C SER A 188 -5.57 26.89 -23.66
N PRO A 189 -5.18 26.35 -22.48
CA PRO A 189 -4.78 24.93 -22.34
C PRO A 189 -5.83 23.95 -22.86
N ARG A 190 -7.11 24.27 -22.76
CA ARG A 190 -8.22 23.47 -23.33
C ARG A 190 -8.18 23.45 -24.85
N SER A 191 -7.98 24.58 -25.48
CA SER A 191 -7.87 24.70 -26.93
C SER A 191 -6.64 23.95 -27.45
N ILE A 192 -5.49 24.09 -26.78
CA ILE A 192 -4.27 23.38 -27.13
C ILE A 192 -4.45 21.86 -27.04
N ALA A 193 -5.04 21.37 -25.95
CA ALA A 193 -5.33 19.95 -25.76
C ALA A 193 -6.25 19.41 -26.88
N SER A 194 -7.30 20.16 -27.24
CA SER A 194 -8.20 19.77 -28.34
C SER A 194 -7.48 19.68 -29.69
N MET A 195 -6.60 20.62 -29.98
CA MET A 195 -5.81 20.62 -31.23
C MET A 195 -4.88 19.39 -31.29
N LEU A 196 -4.15 19.10 -30.22
CA LEU A 196 -3.24 17.95 -30.16
C LEU A 196 -4.00 16.62 -30.32
N ASN A 197 -5.19 16.50 -29.73
CA ASN A 197 -6.03 15.31 -29.86
C ASN A 197 -6.57 15.14 -31.29
N GLN A 198 -6.99 16.24 -31.93
CA GLN A 198 -7.47 16.20 -33.33
C GLN A 198 -6.37 15.79 -34.31
N GLU A 199 -5.12 16.14 -34.01
CA GLU A 199 -3.94 15.79 -34.81
C GLU A 199 -3.40 14.39 -34.45
N GLY A 200 -3.95 13.71 -33.44
CA GLY A 200 -3.50 12.39 -33.03
C GLY A 200 -2.15 12.37 -32.29
N VAL A 201 -1.71 13.50 -31.74
CA VAL A 201 -0.45 13.57 -31.00
C VAL A 201 -0.56 12.78 -29.69
N ALA A 202 0.35 11.84 -29.45
CA ALA A 202 0.33 10.99 -28.27
C ALA A 202 0.50 11.80 -26.97
N ALA A 203 -0.37 11.56 -25.99
CA ALA A 203 -0.30 12.20 -24.69
C ALA A 203 0.63 11.43 -23.72
N PRO A 204 1.15 12.05 -22.65
CA PRO A 204 2.17 11.49 -21.73
C PRO A 204 1.83 10.12 -21.12
N ARG A 205 0.58 9.69 -21.10
CA ARG A 205 0.14 8.41 -20.50
C ARG A 205 -0.69 7.56 -21.46
N GLY A 206 -0.50 7.75 -22.76
CA GLY A 206 -1.22 6.98 -23.79
C GLY A 206 -2.74 7.26 -23.86
N SER A 207 -3.22 8.31 -23.15
CA SER A 207 -4.60 8.80 -23.19
C SER A 207 -4.67 10.11 -23.97
N ASP A 208 -5.86 10.70 -24.07
CA ASP A 208 -6.03 12.01 -24.68
C ASP A 208 -5.38 13.14 -23.86
N TRP A 209 -4.91 14.17 -24.56
CA TRP A 209 -4.50 15.43 -23.93
C TRP A 209 -5.67 16.07 -23.20
N ARG A 210 -5.39 16.54 -21.98
CA ARG A 210 -6.35 17.29 -21.16
C ARG A 210 -5.78 18.65 -20.79
N ALA A 211 -6.65 19.62 -20.55
CA ALA A 211 -6.22 20.93 -20.07
C ALA A 211 -5.36 20.81 -18.79
N SER A 212 -5.72 19.89 -17.89
CA SER A 212 -4.95 19.63 -16.66
C SER A 212 -3.55 19.04 -16.91
N THR A 213 -3.35 18.28 -18.00
CA THR A 213 -2.02 17.80 -18.40
C THR A 213 -1.11 18.97 -18.80
N ILE A 214 -1.67 19.97 -19.48
CA ILE A 214 -0.93 21.14 -19.92
C ILE A 214 -0.73 22.12 -18.76
N ASN A 215 -1.82 22.56 -18.12
CA ASN A 215 -1.79 23.60 -17.10
C ASN A 215 -1.28 23.09 -15.74
N GLY A 216 -1.64 21.86 -15.33
CA GLY A 216 -1.27 21.31 -14.04
C GLY A 216 -1.67 22.18 -12.84
N GLN A 217 -0.85 22.14 -11.80
CA GLN A 217 -0.99 22.94 -10.57
C GLN A 217 0.33 23.64 -10.27
N VAL A 218 0.32 24.96 -10.20
CA VAL A 218 1.51 25.81 -10.01
C VAL A 218 2.28 25.44 -8.74
N HIS A 219 1.59 25.35 -7.60
CA HIS A 219 2.23 25.04 -6.32
C HIS A 219 2.79 23.59 -6.21
N ALA A 220 2.32 22.68 -7.06
CA ALA A 220 2.82 21.31 -7.13
C ALA A 220 3.90 21.13 -8.22
N GLY A 221 4.20 22.16 -9.00
CA GLY A 221 5.19 22.11 -10.07
C GLY A 221 4.88 21.08 -11.16
N ASN A 222 3.59 20.68 -11.33
CA ASN A 222 3.18 19.67 -12.29
C ASN A 222 2.44 20.28 -13.48
N GLY A 223 2.29 19.47 -14.55
CA GLY A 223 1.81 19.94 -15.85
C GLY A 223 2.93 20.49 -16.72
N ILE A 224 2.69 20.54 -18.05
CA ILE A 224 3.74 20.97 -19.01
C ILE A 224 4.20 22.41 -18.74
N LEU A 225 3.28 23.32 -18.40
CA LEU A 225 3.60 24.75 -18.21
C LEU A 225 4.33 25.08 -16.91
N ASN A 226 4.26 24.21 -15.89
CA ASN A 226 4.82 24.49 -14.57
C ASN A 226 5.99 23.56 -14.20
N ASN A 227 6.35 22.63 -15.05
CA ASN A 227 7.44 21.71 -14.75
C ASN A 227 8.80 22.38 -15.01
N GLU A 228 9.50 22.72 -13.94
CA GLU A 228 10.80 23.39 -13.99
C GLU A 228 11.91 22.54 -14.63
N LEU A 229 11.70 21.24 -14.83
CA LEU A 229 12.65 20.40 -15.55
C LEU A 229 12.86 20.90 -16.99
N TYR A 230 11.83 21.47 -17.64
CA TYR A 230 11.93 22.01 -19.00
C TYR A 230 12.76 23.28 -19.11
N ILE A 231 13.09 23.90 -18.00
CA ILE A 231 14.03 25.04 -17.92
C ILE A 231 15.36 24.64 -17.25
N GLY A 232 15.61 23.34 -17.14
CA GLY A 232 16.86 22.80 -16.60
C GLY A 232 16.96 22.80 -15.08
N ARG A 233 15.87 23.05 -14.37
CA ARG A 233 15.83 22.96 -12.91
C ARG A 233 15.21 21.64 -12.48
N ARG A 234 15.91 20.92 -11.62
CA ARG A 234 15.43 19.69 -10.99
C ARG A 234 15.17 19.99 -9.52
N ILE A 235 13.91 19.84 -9.11
CA ILE A 235 13.45 20.09 -7.74
C ILE A 235 13.26 18.75 -7.03
#